data_7b370c0c2a447f89841d5da2096b16de
#
_entry.id   7b370c0c2a447f89841d5da2096b16de
#
_cell.length_a   1.000
_cell.length_b   1.000
_cell.length_c   1.000
_cell.angle_alpha   90.00
_cell.angle_beta   90.00
_cell.angle_gamma   90.00
#
_symmetry.space_group_name_H-M   'P 1'
#
loop_
_entity.id
_entity.type
_entity.pdbx_description
1 polymer ?
#
loop_
_entity_poly.entity_id
_entity_poly.type
_entity_poly.pdbx_seq_one_letter_code
_entity_poly.pdbx_strand_id
1 'polypeptide(L)'
;MAKDKNAIFAFEEKVKKAIRSQGMILKNDRVLAALSGGADSTALLLSLLSLSKSLSFTLFACHVNHGIRENADRDEDFCRALCENFGIAFFACHTDVPTLSAVRGESLEMAARSERYRLLKETAGQLSCSRIATAHTLSDNAETVLFNLCTGCSADGLCGIPPVRENIIRPLYLVSRLEVEEYLAALKQDFVTDETNFDENIRRNYLRRRVLPLLKELNPSLETALRRLSDSALCDRKYFEKQLPSPAKKSLSAKDIAALPPSLARRYITRLCRENNPERRVTGA
;
A
#
# COMPACT_ATOMS: atom_id res chain seq x y z
N MET A 1 -31.78 1.61 3.87
CA MET A 1 -31.76 0.11 3.92
C MET A 1 -31.42 -0.54 2.60
N ALA A 2 -32.17 -0.37 1.48
CA ALA A 2 -31.80 -1.01 0.20
C ALA A 2 -30.53 -0.40 -0.44
N LYS A 3 -30.38 0.92 -0.38
CA LYS A 3 -29.20 1.64 -0.90
C LYS A 3 -27.93 1.25 -0.17
N ASP A 4 -28.00 1.12 1.14
CA ASP A 4 -26.86 0.74 1.99
C ASP A 4 -26.40 -0.69 1.69
N LYS A 5 -27.33 -1.64 1.55
CA LYS A 5 -27.02 -3.01 1.16
C LYS A 5 -26.35 -3.08 -0.21
N ASN A 6 -26.78 -2.26 -1.18
CA ASN A 6 -26.18 -2.21 -2.50
C ASN A 6 -24.75 -1.65 -2.46
N ALA A 7 -24.51 -0.59 -1.66
CA ALA A 7 -23.17 -0.01 -1.49
C ALA A 7 -22.20 -1.02 -0.86
N ILE A 8 -22.63 -1.70 0.21
CA ILE A 8 -21.85 -2.77 0.87
C ILE A 8 -21.51 -3.88 -0.12
N PHE A 9 -22.50 -4.41 -0.82
CA PHE A 9 -22.30 -5.49 -1.79
C PHE A 9 -21.36 -5.09 -2.93
N ALA A 10 -21.55 -3.90 -3.51
CA ALA A 10 -20.73 -3.42 -4.61
C ALA A 10 -19.25 -3.23 -4.20
N PHE A 11 -19.01 -2.72 -2.99
CA PHE A 11 -17.67 -2.58 -2.42
C PHE A 11 -16.99 -3.94 -2.24
N GLU A 12 -17.66 -4.87 -1.56
CA GLU A 12 -17.14 -6.21 -1.28
C GLU A 12 -16.88 -7.01 -2.56
N GLU A 13 -17.72 -6.90 -3.58
CA GLU A 13 -17.48 -7.54 -4.89
C GLU A 13 -16.27 -6.92 -5.62
N LYS A 14 -16.00 -5.61 -5.50
CA LYS A 14 -14.76 -5.00 -6.01
C LYS A 14 -13.53 -5.55 -5.29
N VAL A 15 -13.57 -5.65 -3.96
CA VAL A 15 -12.48 -6.23 -3.15
C VAL A 15 -12.26 -7.70 -3.54
N LYS A 16 -13.31 -8.47 -3.65
CA LYS A 16 -13.26 -9.88 -4.07
C LYS A 16 -12.70 -10.05 -5.47
N LYS A 17 -13.11 -9.18 -6.42
CA LYS A 17 -12.56 -9.12 -7.77
C LYS A 17 -11.06 -8.83 -7.74
N ALA A 18 -10.63 -7.87 -6.92
CA ALA A 18 -9.23 -7.53 -6.72
C ALA A 18 -8.41 -8.74 -6.24
N ILE A 19 -8.89 -9.40 -5.19
CA ILE A 19 -8.25 -10.59 -4.60
C ILE A 19 -8.11 -11.70 -5.65
N ARG A 20 -9.19 -12.01 -6.37
CA ARG A 20 -9.20 -13.10 -7.36
C ARG A 20 -8.34 -12.81 -8.59
N SER A 21 -8.45 -11.59 -9.16
CA SER A 21 -7.75 -11.23 -10.40
C SER A 21 -6.23 -11.19 -10.23
N GLN A 22 -5.74 -10.95 -9.00
CA GLN A 22 -4.32 -10.86 -8.69
C GLN A 22 -3.79 -12.07 -7.89
N GLY A 23 -4.63 -13.07 -7.61
CA GLY A 23 -4.23 -14.22 -6.80
C GLY A 23 -3.72 -13.84 -5.42
N MET A 24 -4.32 -12.80 -4.79
CA MET A 24 -3.81 -12.24 -3.55
C MET A 24 -3.94 -13.18 -2.35
N ILE A 25 -5.06 -13.90 -2.27
CA ILE A 25 -5.40 -14.79 -1.16
C ILE A 25 -5.81 -16.14 -1.75
N LEU A 26 -5.22 -17.20 -1.23
CA LEU A 26 -5.55 -18.58 -1.56
C LEU A 26 -6.35 -19.22 -0.43
N LYS A 27 -6.99 -20.36 -0.75
CA LYS A 27 -7.69 -21.15 0.26
C LYS A 27 -6.74 -21.58 1.38
N ASN A 28 -7.20 -21.42 2.64
CA ASN A 28 -6.47 -21.70 3.87
C ASN A 28 -5.29 -20.73 4.16
N ASP A 29 -5.16 -19.64 3.41
CA ASP A 29 -4.20 -18.59 3.77
C ASP A 29 -4.52 -18.01 5.17
N ARG A 30 -3.48 -17.59 5.87
CA ARG A 30 -3.55 -16.77 7.07
C ARG A 30 -3.14 -15.35 6.69
N VAL A 31 -4.06 -14.41 6.84
CA VAL A 31 -3.93 -13.02 6.38
C VAL A 31 -3.82 -12.08 7.57
N LEU A 32 -2.74 -11.31 7.64
CA LEU A 32 -2.56 -10.25 8.62
C LEU A 32 -2.97 -8.90 7.99
N ALA A 33 -4.05 -8.29 8.47
CA ALA A 33 -4.45 -6.95 8.05
C ALA A 33 -3.73 -5.89 8.89
N ALA A 34 -3.07 -4.95 8.23
CA ALA A 34 -2.51 -3.75 8.88
C ALA A 34 -3.65 -2.78 9.20
N LEU A 35 -3.89 -2.54 10.48
CA LEU A 35 -4.99 -1.72 10.98
C LEU A 35 -4.45 -0.47 11.67
N SER A 36 -4.70 0.71 11.12
CA SER A 36 -4.32 2.00 11.73
C SER A 36 -5.48 2.72 12.42
N GLY A 37 -6.70 2.17 12.34
CA GLY A 37 -7.92 2.83 12.82
C GLY A 37 -8.54 3.81 11.82
N GLY A 38 -7.80 4.30 10.82
CA GLY A 38 -8.31 5.20 9.79
C GLY A 38 -9.29 4.50 8.82
N ALA A 39 -10.06 5.30 8.07
CA ALA A 39 -11.13 4.82 7.20
C ALA A 39 -10.70 3.66 6.28
N ASP A 40 -9.59 3.83 5.52
CA ASP A 40 -9.16 2.82 4.55
C ASP A 40 -8.82 1.48 5.23
N SER A 41 -8.12 1.51 6.38
CA SER A 41 -7.74 0.30 7.12
C SER A 41 -8.92 -0.39 7.80
N THR A 42 -9.89 0.37 8.28
CA THR A 42 -11.14 -0.13 8.85
C THR A 42 -11.99 -0.80 7.76
N ALA A 43 -12.14 -0.16 6.61
CA ALA A 43 -12.86 -0.75 5.47
C ALA A 43 -12.17 -2.01 4.93
N LEU A 44 -10.82 -2.03 4.88
CA LEU A 44 -10.06 -3.23 4.54
C LEU A 44 -10.38 -4.38 5.50
N LEU A 45 -10.29 -4.14 6.81
CA LEU A 45 -10.53 -5.16 7.83
C LEU A 45 -11.92 -5.76 7.71
N LEU A 46 -12.95 -4.91 7.64
CA LEU A 46 -14.36 -5.35 7.60
C LEU A 46 -14.70 -6.08 6.30
N SER A 47 -14.21 -5.59 5.16
CA SER A 47 -14.43 -6.28 3.88
C SER A 47 -13.70 -7.63 3.82
N LEU A 48 -12.48 -7.75 4.36
CA LEU A 48 -11.79 -9.03 4.48
C LEU A 48 -12.53 -9.99 5.42
N LEU A 49 -13.05 -9.49 6.53
CA LEU A 49 -13.85 -10.31 7.45
C LEU A 49 -15.09 -10.88 6.76
N SER A 50 -15.86 -10.03 6.06
CA SER A 50 -17.04 -10.45 5.28
C SER A 50 -16.69 -11.53 4.25
N LEU A 51 -15.56 -11.38 3.57
CA LEU A 51 -15.10 -12.31 2.53
C LEU A 51 -14.40 -13.56 3.06
N SER A 52 -13.99 -13.60 4.34
CA SER A 52 -13.12 -14.66 4.90
C SER A 52 -13.73 -16.06 4.78
N LYS A 53 -15.01 -16.20 5.06
CA LYS A 53 -15.73 -17.48 4.94
C LYS A 53 -15.87 -17.93 3.48
N SER A 54 -16.23 -16.99 2.58
CA SER A 54 -16.47 -17.29 1.17
C SER A 54 -15.19 -17.61 0.38
N LEU A 55 -14.05 -17.07 0.82
CA LEU A 55 -12.73 -17.30 0.25
C LEU A 55 -11.89 -18.31 1.07
N SER A 56 -12.42 -18.79 2.20
CA SER A 56 -11.81 -19.81 3.07
C SER A 56 -10.40 -19.42 3.54
N PHE A 57 -10.24 -18.27 4.20
CA PHE A 57 -8.98 -17.84 4.84
C PHE A 57 -9.22 -17.38 6.29
N THR A 58 -8.14 -17.33 7.09
CA THR A 58 -8.18 -16.85 8.47
C THR A 58 -7.63 -15.42 8.52
N LEU A 59 -8.35 -14.51 9.20
CA LEU A 59 -8.00 -13.10 9.32
C LEU A 59 -7.43 -12.79 10.71
N PHE A 60 -6.35 -12.03 10.73
CA PHE A 60 -5.72 -11.42 11.91
C PHE A 60 -5.58 -9.92 11.67
N ALA A 61 -5.54 -9.13 12.73
CA ALA A 61 -5.30 -7.69 12.66
C ALA A 61 -4.04 -7.31 13.45
N CYS A 62 -3.25 -6.37 12.89
CA CYS A 62 -2.09 -5.81 13.58
C CYS A 62 -2.10 -4.29 13.49
N HIS A 63 -2.03 -3.64 14.64
CA HIS A 63 -1.79 -2.20 14.77
C HIS A 63 -0.31 -1.96 15.08
N VAL A 64 0.27 -0.92 14.48
CA VAL A 64 1.63 -0.46 14.78
C VAL A 64 1.55 0.94 15.36
N ASN A 65 1.78 1.03 16.67
CA ASN A 65 1.89 2.29 17.38
C ASN A 65 3.32 2.83 17.19
N HIS A 66 3.43 3.99 16.54
CA HIS A 66 4.71 4.60 16.15
C HIS A 66 5.34 5.49 17.24
N GLY A 67 4.65 5.75 18.34
CA GLY A 67 5.10 6.64 19.41
C GLY A 67 5.29 8.11 18.99
N ILE A 68 4.66 8.53 17.89
CA ILE A 68 4.83 9.89 17.33
C ILE A 68 3.86 10.89 17.99
N ARG A 69 2.69 10.44 18.41
CA ARG A 69 1.59 11.28 18.89
C ARG A 69 1.23 10.97 20.32
N GLU A 70 0.80 11.99 21.07
CA GLU A 70 0.24 11.81 22.42
C GLU A 70 -1.03 10.94 22.42
N ASN A 71 -1.79 10.96 21.32
CA ASN A 71 -3.03 10.20 21.15
C ASN A 71 -2.86 8.83 20.47
N ALA A 72 -1.63 8.33 20.32
CA ALA A 72 -1.37 7.05 19.65
C ALA A 72 -2.03 5.86 20.39
N ASP A 73 -2.17 5.93 21.70
CA ASP A 73 -2.83 4.90 22.52
C ASP A 73 -4.35 4.87 22.26
N ARG A 74 -4.98 6.02 21.99
CA ARG A 74 -6.39 6.10 21.63
C ARG A 74 -6.67 5.38 20.29
N ASP A 75 -5.77 5.50 19.34
CA ASP A 75 -5.91 4.84 18.04
C ASP A 75 -5.78 3.32 18.19
N GLU A 76 -4.87 2.86 19.08
CA GLU A 76 -4.72 1.45 19.43
C GLU A 76 -5.96 0.92 20.13
N ASP A 77 -6.49 1.64 21.14
CA ASP A 77 -7.71 1.27 21.86
C ASP A 77 -8.91 1.13 20.92
N PHE A 78 -9.06 2.07 19.98
CA PHE A 78 -10.08 1.97 18.93
C PHE A 78 -9.91 0.69 18.10
N CYS A 79 -8.69 0.39 17.64
CA CYS A 79 -8.39 -0.80 16.85
C CYS A 79 -8.67 -2.09 17.63
N ARG A 80 -8.33 -2.12 18.92
CA ARG A 80 -8.56 -3.23 19.82
C ARG A 80 -10.06 -3.48 20.01
N ALA A 81 -10.80 -2.45 20.38
CA ALA A 81 -12.26 -2.51 20.57
C ALA A 81 -12.98 -2.96 19.27
N LEU A 82 -12.55 -2.44 18.11
CA LEU A 82 -13.09 -2.86 16.82
C LEU A 82 -12.90 -4.36 16.61
N CYS A 83 -11.68 -4.87 16.83
CA CYS A 83 -11.37 -6.28 16.63
C CYS A 83 -12.12 -7.18 17.62
N GLU A 84 -12.26 -6.77 18.89
CA GLU A 84 -13.02 -7.48 19.91
C GLU A 84 -14.50 -7.61 19.53
N ASN A 85 -15.11 -6.50 19.06
CA ASN A 85 -16.51 -6.47 18.63
C ASN A 85 -16.80 -7.43 17.47
N PHE A 86 -15.82 -7.68 16.61
CA PHE A 86 -15.94 -8.57 15.45
C PHE A 86 -15.28 -9.95 15.63
N GLY A 87 -14.74 -10.24 16.81
CA GLY A 87 -14.10 -11.53 17.11
C GLY A 87 -12.83 -11.78 16.30
N ILE A 88 -12.06 -10.73 15.94
CA ILE A 88 -10.82 -10.81 15.19
C ILE A 88 -9.63 -10.81 16.15
N ALA A 89 -8.69 -11.76 16.01
CA ALA A 89 -7.46 -11.76 16.81
C ALA A 89 -6.62 -10.51 16.49
N PHE A 90 -6.35 -9.70 17.52
CA PHE A 90 -5.67 -8.42 17.44
C PHE A 90 -4.29 -8.47 18.08
N PHE A 91 -3.32 -7.84 17.42
CA PHE A 91 -1.95 -7.70 17.87
C PHE A 91 -1.53 -6.23 17.79
N ALA A 92 -0.93 -5.71 18.85
CA ALA A 92 -0.35 -4.37 18.88
C ALA A 92 1.18 -4.47 18.92
N CYS A 93 1.85 -3.65 18.11
CA CYS A 93 3.30 -3.51 18.09
C CYS A 93 3.65 -2.06 18.37
N HIS A 94 4.67 -1.83 19.21
CA HIS A 94 5.11 -0.50 19.61
C HIS A 94 6.52 -0.23 19.09
N THR A 95 6.78 1.01 18.70
CA THR A 95 8.09 1.47 18.25
C THR A 95 8.24 2.96 18.52
N ASP A 96 9.46 3.40 18.87
CA ASP A 96 9.79 4.82 19.03
C ASP A 96 10.41 5.36 17.73
N VAL A 97 9.54 5.77 16.82
CA VAL A 97 9.96 6.30 15.52
C VAL A 97 10.73 7.61 15.64
N PRO A 98 10.42 8.56 16.53
CA PRO A 98 11.22 9.77 16.73
C PRO A 98 12.69 9.46 17.02
N THR A 99 12.96 8.59 17.98
CA THR A 99 14.34 8.18 18.30
C THR A 99 15.01 7.46 17.12
N LEU A 100 14.31 6.55 16.43
CA LEU A 100 14.85 5.84 15.27
C LEU A 100 15.17 6.78 14.10
N SER A 101 14.29 7.74 13.82
CA SER A 101 14.49 8.77 12.80
C SER A 101 15.76 9.59 13.07
N ALA A 102 15.95 10.03 14.31
CA ALA A 102 17.13 10.78 14.72
C ALA A 102 18.43 9.97 14.57
N VAL A 103 18.42 8.71 15.03
CA VAL A 103 19.59 7.81 14.96
C VAL A 103 19.98 7.49 13.52
N ARG A 104 18.99 7.28 12.62
CA ARG A 104 19.23 6.90 11.23
C ARG A 104 19.44 8.11 10.30
N GLY A 105 19.14 9.33 10.74
CA GLY A 105 19.17 10.53 9.90
C GLY A 105 18.13 10.51 8.78
N GLU A 106 17.00 9.86 9.01
CA GLU A 106 15.89 9.74 8.07
C GLU A 106 14.73 10.68 8.44
N SER A 107 13.82 10.94 7.50
CA SER A 107 12.56 11.61 7.85
C SER A 107 11.66 10.70 8.70
N LEU A 108 10.84 11.31 9.58
CA LEU A 108 9.85 10.59 10.39
C LEU A 108 8.95 9.67 9.52
N GLU A 109 8.54 10.14 8.34
CA GLU A 109 7.71 9.35 7.41
C GLU A 109 8.44 8.09 6.92
N MET A 110 9.74 8.22 6.57
CA MET A 110 10.55 7.10 6.11
C MET A 110 10.78 6.09 7.24
N ALA A 111 11.17 6.56 8.42
CA ALA A 111 11.38 5.73 9.60
C ALA A 111 10.08 5.00 10.00
N ALA A 112 8.93 5.72 10.08
CA ALA A 112 7.63 5.13 10.37
C ALA A 112 7.24 4.06 9.34
N ARG A 113 7.50 4.33 8.07
CA ARG A 113 7.20 3.37 7.00
C ARG A 113 8.08 2.13 7.09
N SER A 114 9.38 2.26 7.28
CA SER A 114 10.31 1.13 7.38
C SER A 114 9.98 0.25 8.58
N GLU A 115 9.76 0.84 9.75
CA GLU A 115 9.40 0.14 10.99
C GLU A 115 8.05 -0.55 10.89
N ARG A 116 7.05 0.09 10.29
CA ARG A 116 5.73 -0.53 10.05
C ARG A 116 5.88 -1.86 9.29
N TYR A 117 6.61 -1.84 8.17
CA TYR A 117 6.78 -3.07 7.38
C TYR A 117 7.64 -4.11 8.09
N ARG A 118 8.64 -3.70 8.87
CA ARG A 118 9.44 -4.61 9.69
C ARG A 118 8.57 -5.34 10.70
N LEU A 119 7.83 -4.60 11.52
CA LEU A 119 6.95 -5.14 12.57
C LEU A 119 5.82 -6.00 11.99
N LEU A 120 5.18 -5.56 10.91
CA LEU A 120 4.17 -6.37 10.23
C LEU A 120 4.73 -7.68 9.69
N LYS A 121 5.95 -7.70 9.14
CA LYS A 121 6.61 -8.93 8.67
C LYS A 121 6.97 -9.88 9.84
N GLU A 122 7.47 -9.33 10.94
CA GLU A 122 7.77 -10.09 12.16
C GLU A 122 6.51 -10.74 12.76
N THR A 123 5.44 -9.94 12.94
CA THR A 123 4.16 -10.44 13.44
C THR A 123 3.57 -11.49 12.50
N ALA A 124 3.62 -11.25 11.19
CA ALA A 124 3.17 -12.24 10.20
C ALA A 124 3.95 -13.56 10.31
N GLY A 125 5.27 -13.49 10.53
CA GLY A 125 6.12 -14.67 10.75
C GLY A 125 5.72 -15.43 12.01
N GLN A 126 5.55 -14.74 13.13
CA GLN A 126 5.14 -15.34 14.41
C GLN A 126 3.78 -16.03 14.32
N LEU A 127 2.85 -15.44 13.55
CA LEU A 127 1.50 -15.97 13.34
C LEU A 127 1.40 -16.94 12.17
N SER A 128 2.51 -17.25 11.48
CA SER A 128 2.51 -18.03 10.25
C SER A 128 1.53 -17.50 9.20
N CYS A 129 1.42 -16.15 9.08
CA CYS A 129 0.60 -15.53 8.07
C CYS A 129 1.33 -15.51 6.74
N SER A 130 0.69 -16.07 5.70
CA SER A 130 1.22 -16.10 4.34
C SER A 130 1.09 -14.76 3.62
N ARG A 131 0.18 -13.89 4.07
CA ARG A 131 -0.14 -12.60 3.46
C ARG A 131 -0.25 -11.49 4.48
N ILE A 132 0.21 -10.29 4.09
CA ILE A 132 0.02 -9.03 4.83
C ILE A 132 -0.82 -8.11 3.97
N ALA A 133 -2.03 -7.79 4.40
CA ALA A 133 -2.95 -6.90 3.69
C ALA A 133 -2.77 -5.45 4.16
N THR A 134 -2.58 -4.53 3.21
CA THR A 134 -2.48 -3.10 3.46
C THR A 134 -3.55 -2.33 2.70
N ALA A 135 -4.05 -1.25 3.28
CA ALA A 135 -5.23 -0.52 2.84
C ALA A 135 -4.98 0.54 1.75
N HIS A 136 -4.01 0.28 0.85
CA HIS A 136 -3.78 1.22 -0.25
C HIS A 136 -4.91 1.13 -1.27
N THR A 137 -5.47 2.28 -1.62
CA THR A 137 -6.62 2.45 -2.49
C THR A 137 -6.23 2.82 -3.93
N LEU A 138 -7.23 2.88 -4.80
CA LEU A 138 -7.11 3.44 -6.15
C LEU A 138 -6.66 4.91 -6.12
N SER A 139 -7.17 5.68 -5.15
CA SER A 139 -6.81 7.09 -4.96
C SER A 139 -5.33 7.25 -4.54
N ASP A 140 -4.83 6.39 -3.64
CA ASP A 140 -3.41 6.40 -3.26
C ASP A 140 -2.48 6.09 -4.44
N ASN A 141 -2.91 5.19 -5.33
CA ASN A 141 -2.16 4.92 -6.55
C ASN A 141 -2.10 6.15 -7.46
N ALA A 142 -3.21 6.84 -7.65
CA ALA A 142 -3.27 8.06 -8.46
C ALA A 142 -2.36 9.17 -7.88
N GLU A 143 -2.41 9.39 -6.56
CA GLU A 143 -1.51 10.31 -5.86
C GLU A 143 -0.04 9.94 -6.09
N THR A 144 0.29 8.65 -5.98
CA THR A 144 1.68 8.18 -6.13
C THR A 144 2.19 8.37 -7.54
N VAL A 145 1.38 8.07 -8.57
CA VAL A 145 1.76 8.28 -9.97
C VAL A 145 1.98 9.76 -10.27
N LEU A 146 1.06 10.62 -9.86
CA LEU A 146 1.17 12.06 -10.04
C LEU A 146 2.36 12.64 -9.28
N PHE A 147 2.57 12.21 -8.03
CA PHE A 147 3.73 12.64 -7.26
C PHE A 147 5.05 12.28 -7.95
N ASN A 148 5.15 11.04 -8.46
CA ASN A 148 6.32 10.59 -9.17
C ASN A 148 6.54 11.39 -10.47
N LEU A 149 5.48 11.70 -11.23
CA LEU A 149 5.56 12.55 -12.41
C LEU A 149 6.07 13.95 -12.08
N CYS A 150 5.52 14.59 -11.03
CA CYS A 150 5.90 15.94 -10.62
C CYS A 150 7.33 16.03 -10.07
N THR A 151 7.83 14.96 -9.43
CA THR A 151 9.18 14.94 -8.84
C THR A 151 10.24 14.40 -9.78
N GLY A 152 9.87 14.00 -11.00
CA GLY A 152 10.72 13.34 -11.96
C GLY A 152 10.88 11.85 -11.66
N CYS A 153 10.49 11.02 -12.61
CA CYS A 153 10.64 9.58 -12.48
C CYS A 153 11.02 8.93 -13.82
N SER A 154 11.66 7.77 -13.75
CA SER A 154 11.74 6.87 -14.90
C SER A 154 10.38 6.20 -15.16
N ALA A 155 10.25 5.47 -16.28
CA ALA A 155 9.06 4.69 -16.59
C ALA A 155 8.63 3.75 -15.44
N ASP A 156 9.59 3.27 -14.63
CA ASP A 156 9.30 2.45 -13.45
C ASP A 156 8.53 3.19 -12.35
N GLY A 157 8.68 4.51 -12.27
CA GLY A 157 7.91 5.34 -11.35
C GLY A 157 6.42 5.40 -11.68
N LEU A 158 6.06 5.16 -12.95
CA LEU A 158 4.66 5.08 -13.40
C LEU A 158 3.95 3.80 -12.96
N CYS A 159 4.70 2.77 -12.52
CA CYS A 159 4.09 1.55 -11.96
C CYS A 159 3.25 1.81 -10.70
N GLY A 160 3.35 3.00 -10.12
CA GLY A 160 2.58 3.40 -8.94
C GLY A 160 2.74 2.42 -7.78
N ILE A 161 1.61 2.06 -7.18
CA ILE A 161 1.53 1.10 -6.06
C ILE A 161 1.11 -0.27 -6.62
N PRO A 162 2.00 -1.26 -6.74
CA PRO A 162 1.62 -2.56 -7.28
C PRO A 162 0.62 -3.28 -6.37
N PRO A 163 -0.40 -3.98 -6.92
CA PRO A 163 -1.42 -4.67 -6.13
C PRO A 163 -0.84 -5.80 -5.25
N VAL A 164 0.23 -6.42 -5.70
CA VAL A 164 0.98 -7.46 -4.96
C VAL A 164 2.47 -7.17 -5.02
N ARG A 165 3.14 -7.23 -3.88
CA ARG A 165 4.59 -7.15 -3.77
C ARG A 165 5.07 -8.13 -2.71
N GLU A 166 5.75 -9.21 -3.12
CA GLU A 166 6.13 -10.30 -2.22
C GLU A 166 4.89 -10.89 -1.53
N ASN A 167 4.85 -10.91 -0.19
CA ASN A 167 3.71 -11.33 0.61
C ASN A 167 2.73 -10.19 0.95
N ILE A 168 3.03 -8.95 0.52
CA ILE A 168 2.17 -7.78 0.78
C ILE A 168 1.13 -7.68 -0.33
N ILE A 169 -0.15 -7.64 0.06
CA ILE A 169 -1.30 -7.52 -0.82
C ILE A 169 -2.09 -6.23 -0.55
N ARG A 170 -2.80 -5.74 -1.56
CA ARG A 170 -3.59 -4.50 -1.49
C ARG A 170 -4.99 -4.72 -2.04
N PRO A 171 -5.87 -5.33 -1.24
CA PRO A 171 -7.22 -5.68 -1.69
C PRO A 171 -8.07 -4.50 -2.14
N LEU A 172 -7.78 -3.28 -1.63
CA LEU A 172 -8.49 -2.04 -1.97
C LEU A 172 -7.97 -1.33 -3.23
N TYR A 173 -7.04 -1.91 -3.99
CA TYR A 173 -6.40 -1.22 -5.13
C TYR A 173 -7.36 -0.85 -6.28
N LEU A 174 -8.58 -1.41 -6.32
CA LEU A 174 -9.66 -1.06 -7.26
C LEU A 174 -10.70 -0.10 -6.66
N VAL A 175 -10.57 0.25 -5.39
CA VAL A 175 -11.55 1.02 -4.62
C VAL A 175 -11.04 2.44 -4.44
N SER A 176 -11.90 3.44 -4.71
CA SER A 176 -11.63 4.84 -4.45
C SER A 176 -11.87 5.20 -2.98
N ARG A 177 -11.33 6.33 -2.53
CA ARG A 177 -11.57 6.84 -1.18
C ARG A 177 -13.04 7.14 -0.92
N LEU A 178 -13.75 7.68 -1.91
CA LEU A 178 -15.19 7.93 -1.80
C LEU A 178 -15.96 6.63 -1.52
N GLU A 179 -15.64 5.56 -2.23
CA GLU A 179 -16.29 4.26 -2.00
C GLU A 179 -15.96 3.68 -0.61
N VAL A 180 -14.76 3.93 -0.07
CA VAL A 180 -14.44 3.58 1.33
C VAL A 180 -15.36 4.31 2.31
N GLU A 181 -15.53 5.62 2.14
CA GLU A 181 -16.38 6.45 2.99
C GLU A 181 -17.86 6.03 2.89
N GLU A 182 -18.35 5.77 1.68
CA GLU A 182 -19.71 5.26 1.44
C GLU A 182 -19.94 3.88 2.08
N TYR A 183 -18.95 2.99 2.00
CA TYR A 183 -19.02 1.66 2.60
C TYR A 183 -19.12 1.72 4.13
N LEU A 184 -18.24 2.51 4.77
CA LEU A 184 -18.26 2.67 6.24
C LEU A 184 -19.53 3.38 6.72
N ALA A 185 -20.01 4.39 5.97
CA ALA A 185 -21.28 5.05 6.27
C ALA A 185 -22.48 4.07 6.17
N ALA A 186 -22.48 3.20 5.14
CA ALA A 186 -23.53 2.18 4.98
C ALA A 186 -23.50 1.12 6.11
N LEU A 187 -22.31 0.81 6.65
CA LEU A 187 -22.14 -0.06 7.81
C LEU A 187 -22.41 0.66 9.14
N LYS A 188 -22.52 1.99 9.15
CA LYS A 188 -22.54 2.85 10.35
C LYS A 188 -21.34 2.60 11.25
N GLN A 189 -20.18 2.40 10.62
CA GLN A 189 -18.93 2.13 11.31
C GLN A 189 -18.09 3.41 11.40
N ASP A 190 -17.75 3.77 12.63
CA ASP A 190 -16.83 4.87 12.92
C ASP A 190 -15.38 4.50 12.61
N PHE A 191 -14.55 5.53 12.43
CA PHE A 191 -13.11 5.40 12.22
C PHE A 191 -12.37 6.61 12.78
N VAL A 192 -11.08 6.46 13.01
CA VAL A 192 -10.22 7.54 13.50
C VAL A 192 -9.87 8.49 12.36
N THR A 193 -10.07 9.78 12.58
CA THR A 193 -9.66 10.83 11.63
C THR A 193 -8.30 11.40 12.07
N ASP A 194 -7.31 11.32 11.18
CA ASP A 194 -5.99 11.88 11.39
C ASP A 194 -5.96 13.36 10.99
N GLU A 195 -5.73 14.25 11.95
CA GLU A 195 -5.68 15.71 11.73
C GLU A 195 -4.55 16.12 10.79
N THR A 196 -3.46 15.37 10.71
CA THR A 196 -2.35 15.66 9.79
C THR A 196 -2.72 15.51 8.32
N ASN A 197 -3.84 14.86 7.99
CA ASN A 197 -4.37 14.80 6.63
C ASN A 197 -4.76 16.18 6.07
N PHE A 198 -4.89 17.19 6.93
CA PHE A 198 -5.26 18.54 6.53
C PHE A 198 -4.06 19.46 6.28
N ASP A 199 -2.84 19.06 6.62
CA ASP A 199 -1.64 19.86 6.39
C ASP A 199 -1.24 19.89 4.90
N GLU A 200 -1.47 21.01 4.22
CA GLU A 200 -1.12 21.22 2.80
C GLU A 200 0.39 21.45 2.58
N ASN A 201 1.20 21.63 3.61
CA ASN A 201 2.66 21.67 3.47
C ASN A 201 3.22 20.29 3.09
N ILE A 202 2.48 19.23 3.39
CA ILE A 202 2.80 17.89 2.93
C ILE A 202 2.42 17.78 1.45
N ARG A 203 3.43 17.63 0.57
CA ARG A 203 3.26 17.61 -0.90
C ARG A 203 2.17 16.64 -1.39
N ARG A 204 1.99 15.49 -0.72
CA ARG A 204 0.92 14.52 -1.06
C ARG A 204 -0.45 15.06 -0.73
N ASN A 205 -0.61 15.73 0.42
CA ASN A 205 -1.89 16.34 0.79
C ASN A 205 -2.25 17.47 -0.19
N TYR A 206 -1.25 18.26 -0.62
CA TYR A 206 -1.44 19.29 -1.66
C TYR A 206 -1.94 18.68 -2.97
N LEU A 207 -1.31 17.60 -3.45
CA LEU A 207 -1.78 16.89 -4.66
C LEU A 207 -3.21 16.38 -4.49
N ARG A 208 -3.52 15.76 -3.37
CA ARG A 208 -4.85 15.21 -3.05
C ARG A 208 -5.93 16.28 -3.04
N ARG A 209 -5.65 17.42 -2.41
CA ARG A 209 -6.67 18.44 -2.12
C ARG A 209 -6.79 19.52 -3.20
N ARG A 210 -5.73 19.79 -3.93
CA ARG A 210 -5.68 20.87 -4.92
C ARG A 210 -5.59 20.37 -6.35
N VAL A 211 -4.67 19.45 -6.63
CA VAL A 211 -4.37 19.05 -8.02
C VAL A 211 -5.34 18.00 -8.53
N LEU A 212 -5.55 16.93 -7.76
CA LEU A 212 -6.45 15.85 -8.17
C LEU A 212 -7.88 16.30 -8.47
N PRO A 213 -8.53 17.18 -7.69
CA PRO A 213 -9.86 17.69 -8.02
C PRO A 213 -9.91 18.39 -9.36
N LEU A 214 -8.95 19.29 -9.66
CA LEU A 214 -8.87 19.98 -10.96
C LEU A 214 -8.69 19.02 -12.14
N LEU A 215 -7.86 18.01 -11.98
CA LEU A 215 -7.67 16.98 -13.01
C LEU A 215 -8.91 16.10 -13.20
N LYS A 216 -9.70 15.90 -12.13
CA LYS A 216 -10.98 15.17 -12.20
C LYS A 216 -12.09 15.98 -12.92
N GLU A 217 -12.02 17.30 -12.95
CA GLU A 217 -12.91 18.13 -13.80
C GLU A 217 -12.69 17.82 -15.28
N LEU A 218 -11.43 17.59 -15.70
CA LEU A 218 -11.10 17.19 -17.08
C LEU A 218 -11.45 15.73 -17.37
N ASN A 219 -11.23 14.86 -16.39
CA ASN A 219 -11.51 13.44 -16.51
C ASN A 219 -12.03 12.85 -15.19
N PRO A 220 -13.34 12.72 -15.01
CA PRO A 220 -13.94 12.13 -13.81
C PRO A 220 -13.42 10.71 -13.50
N SER A 221 -12.95 9.96 -14.51
CA SER A 221 -12.39 8.62 -14.38
C SER A 221 -10.85 8.61 -14.26
N LEU A 222 -10.22 9.75 -13.89
CA LEU A 222 -8.76 9.91 -13.85
C LEU A 222 -8.06 8.82 -13.04
N GLU A 223 -8.54 8.48 -11.85
CA GLU A 223 -7.93 7.46 -11.00
C GLU A 223 -7.87 6.10 -11.70
N THR A 224 -8.94 5.75 -12.40
CA THR A 224 -9.00 4.52 -13.21
C THR A 224 -8.05 4.59 -14.41
N ALA A 225 -7.92 5.75 -15.06
CA ALA A 225 -6.98 5.95 -16.16
C ALA A 225 -5.52 5.80 -15.69
N LEU A 226 -5.17 6.43 -14.56
CA LEU A 226 -3.84 6.31 -13.94
C LEU A 226 -3.54 4.88 -13.50
N ARG A 227 -4.54 4.14 -12.99
CA ARG A 227 -4.36 2.73 -12.67
C ARG A 227 -4.05 1.89 -13.92
N ARG A 228 -4.78 2.11 -15.04
CA ARG A 228 -4.49 1.41 -16.30
C ARG A 228 -3.09 1.70 -16.80
N LEU A 229 -2.63 2.94 -16.69
CA LEU A 229 -1.25 3.32 -16.98
C LEU A 229 -0.27 2.55 -16.10
N SER A 230 -0.52 2.49 -14.79
CA SER A 230 0.31 1.76 -13.83
C SER A 230 0.36 0.26 -14.13
N ASP A 231 -0.77 -0.35 -14.48
CA ASP A 231 -0.84 -1.77 -14.85
C ASP A 231 0.01 -2.06 -16.10
N SER A 232 -0.07 -1.19 -17.13
CA SER A 232 0.76 -1.30 -18.35
C SER A 232 2.24 -1.15 -18.02
N ALA A 233 2.63 -0.09 -17.29
CA ALA A 233 4.01 0.14 -16.89
C ALA A 233 4.57 -1.01 -16.03
N LEU A 234 3.72 -1.63 -15.19
CA LEU A 234 4.10 -2.80 -14.39
C LEU A 234 4.33 -4.04 -15.26
N CYS A 235 3.54 -4.24 -16.31
CA CYS A 235 3.76 -5.32 -17.28
C CYS A 235 5.08 -5.14 -18.02
N ASP A 236 5.36 -3.92 -18.50
CA ASP A 236 6.62 -3.60 -19.19
C ASP A 236 7.81 -3.78 -18.25
N ARG A 237 7.71 -3.32 -16.99
CA ARG A 237 8.75 -3.53 -15.99
C ARG A 237 9.03 -5.02 -15.78
N LYS A 238 8.00 -5.85 -15.60
CA LYS A 238 8.16 -7.30 -15.43
C LYS A 238 8.80 -7.98 -16.65
N TYR A 239 8.47 -7.51 -17.85
CA TYR A 239 9.09 -7.99 -19.07
C TYR A 239 10.60 -7.69 -19.09
N PHE A 240 10.98 -6.42 -18.85
CA PHE A 240 12.39 -6.02 -18.81
C PHE A 240 13.17 -6.69 -17.67
N GLU A 241 12.56 -6.86 -16.48
CA GLU A 241 13.20 -7.57 -15.36
C GLU A 241 13.58 -9.02 -15.73
N LYS A 242 12.76 -9.70 -16.54
CA LYS A 242 13.08 -11.05 -17.06
C LYS A 242 14.22 -11.07 -18.08
N GLN A 243 14.44 -9.95 -18.79
CA GLN A 243 15.53 -9.83 -19.75
C GLN A 243 16.86 -9.43 -19.09
N LEU A 244 16.83 -8.99 -17.83
CA LEU A 244 18.05 -8.62 -17.12
C LEU A 244 18.84 -9.88 -16.74
N PRO A 245 20.18 -9.84 -16.82
CA PRO A 245 21.03 -10.92 -16.31
C PRO A 245 20.73 -11.25 -14.86
N SER A 246 20.75 -12.54 -14.52
CA SER A 246 20.50 -13.00 -13.15
C SER A 246 21.51 -12.40 -12.17
N PRO A 247 21.10 -11.94 -10.99
CA PRO A 247 22.00 -11.45 -9.94
C PRO A 247 23.02 -12.50 -9.47
N ALA A 248 22.66 -13.78 -9.58
CA ALA A 248 23.52 -14.91 -9.19
C ALA A 248 24.70 -15.16 -10.18
N LYS A 249 24.65 -14.59 -11.37
CA LYS A 249 25.78 -14.59 -12.30
C LYS A 249 26.59 -13.33 -12.06
N LYS A 250 27.93 -13.49 -11.84
CA LYS A 250 28.95 -12.44 -11.65
C LYS A 250 28.52 -11.07 -12.17
N SER A 251 28.77 -10.02 -11.42
CA SER A 251 28.59 -8.63 -11.87
C SER A 251 29.12 -8.48 -13.29
N LEU A 252 28.29 -7.96 -14.20
CA LEU A 252 28.72 -7.67 -15.58
C LEU A 252 29.86 -6.67 -15.55
N SER A 253 30.84 -6.85 -16.41
CA SER A 253 31.89 -5.84 -16.62
C SER A 253 31.30 -4.56 -17.24
N ALA A 254 31.97 -3.43 -17.08
CA ALA A 254 31.56 -2.17 -17.73
C ALA A 254 31.38 -2.34 -19.26
N LYS A 255 32.20 -3.17 -19.90
CA LYS A 255 32.09 -3.48 -21.32
C LYS A 255 30.81 -4.26 -21.65
N ASP A 256 30.46 -5.25 -20.82
CA ASP A 256 29.22 -6.02 -21.02
C ASP A 256 27.98 -5.16 -20.82
N ILE A 257 28.01 -4.25 -19.82
CA ILE A 257 26.90 -3.29 -19.57
C ILE A 257 26.74 -2.34 -20.75
N ALA A 258 27.86 -1.84 -21.31
CA ALA A 258 27.85 -0.96 -22.48
C ALA A 258 27.32 -1.65 -23.74
N ALA A 259 27.43 -2.98 -23.82
CA ALA A 259 26.91 -3.77 -24.95
C ALA A 259 25.38 -4.06 -24.83
N LEU A 260 24.78 -3.82 -23.69
CA LEU A 260 23.32 -3.97 -23.51
C LEU A 260 22.57 -2.85 -24.24
N PRO A 261 21.34 -3.12 -24.72
CA PRO A 261 20.43 -2.05 -25.13
C PRO A 261 20.29 -0.99 -24.01
N PRO A 262 20.23 0.32 -24.32
CA PRO A 262 20.25 1.39 -23.32
C PRO A 262 19.18 1.25 -22.22
N SER A 263 17.99 0.76 -22.58
CA SER A 263 16.90 0.49 -21.62
C SER A 263 17.26 -0.60 -20.61
N LEU A 264 17.96 -1.66 -21.02
CA LEU A 264 18.41 -2.74 -20.14
C LEU A 264 19.62 -2.32 -19.32
N ALA A 265 20.60 -1.63 -19.92
CA ALA A 265 21.78 -1.11 -19.21
C ALA A 265 21.36 -0.21 -18.03
N ARG A 266 20.46 0.76 -18.28
CA ARG A 266 19.95 1.66 -17.25
C ARG A 266 19.25 0.89 -16.12
N ARG A 267 18.39 -0.08 -16.43
CA ARG A 267 17.68 -0.89 -15.44
C ARG A 267 18.65 -1.77 -14.65
N TYR A 268 19.66 -2.33 -15.30
CA TYR A 268 20.69 -3.14 -14.64
C TYR A 268 21.48 -2.31 -13.62
N ILE A 269 21.95 -1.12 -14.02
CA ILE A 269 22.66 -0.18 -13.12
C ILE A 269 21.75 0.22 -11.95
N THR A 270 20.49 0.60 -12.23
CA THR A 270 19.54 0.97 -11.18
C THR A 270 19.32 -0.18 -10.18
N ARG A 271 19.25 -1.42 -10.65
CA ARG A 271 19.15 -2.61 -9.80
C ARG A 271 20.38 -2.77 -8.91
N LEU A 272 21.59 -2.69 -9.49
CA LEU A 272 22.85 -2.76 -8.74
C LEU A 272 22.94 -1.67 -7.66
N CYS A 273 22.56 -0.45 -8.01
CA CYS A 273 22.56 0.67 -7.04
C CYS A 273 21.62 0.40 -5.87
N ARG A 274 20.45 -0.19 -6.11
CA ARG A 274 19.48 -0.55 -5.05
C ARG A 274 19.96 -1.70 -4.17
N GLU A 275 20.60 -2.70 -4.76
CA GLU A 275 21.15 -3.85 -4.04
C GLU A 275 22.30 -3.45 -3.11
N ASN A 276 23.15 -2.51 -3.57
CA ASN A 276 24.29 -2.02 -2.79
C ASN A 276 23.97 -0.88 -1.82
N ASN A 277 22.88 -0.15 -2.05
CA ASN A 277 22.40 0.95 -1.21
C ASN A 277 20.87 0.93 -1.12
N PRO A 278 20.30 -0.02 -0.36
CA PRO A 278 18.84 -0.20 -0.29
C PRO A 278 18.10 1.03 0.26
N GLU A 279 18.79 1.90 0.99
CA GLU A 279 18.24 3.09 1.64
C GLU A 279 18.21 4.33 0.74
N ARG A 280 19.04 4.39 -0.33
CA ARG A 280 19.05 5.53 -1.26
C ARG A 280 18.03 5.35 -2.38
N ARG A 281 17.14 6.35 -2.56
CA ARG A 281 16.39 6.49 -3.81
C ARG A 281 17.38 6.76 -4.95
N VAL A 282 17.48 5.83 -5.89
CA VAL A 282 18.15 6.09 -7.16
C VAL A 282 17.19 6.93 -7.99
N THR A 283 17.35 8.26 -7.97
CA THR A 283 16.70 9.16 -8.92
C THR A 283 17.35 8.92 -10.28
N GLY A 284 16.55 8.55 -11.28
CA GLY A 284 17.05 8.42 -12.64
C GLY A 284 17.50 9.80 -13.14
N ALA A 285 18.78 9.94 -13.41
CA ALA A 285 19.31 10.98 -14.26
C ALA A 285 19.14 10.57 -15.73
#